data_8952c9d0291b41730f98dba8307f565e
#
_entry.id   8952c9d0291b41730f98dba8307f565e
#
_cell.length_a   1.000
_cell.length_b   1.000
_cell.length_c   1.000
_cell.angle_alpha   90.00
_cell.angle_beta   90.00
_cell.angle_gamma   90.00
#
_symmetry.space_group_name_H-M   'P 1'
#
loop_
_entity.id
_entity.type
_entity.pdbx_description
1 polymer ?
#
loop_
_entity_poly.entity_id
_entity_poly.type
_entity_poly.pdbx_seq_one_letter_code
_entity_poly.pdbx_strand_id
1 'polypeptide(L)'
;MNGDNIIQALGLEAHPEGGFYRETWRCQDRAAAPRLGDRCFGTSIYFLLRAGDVSRFHRLASDEIWHFHQGDPITVAMLTQEDGLKLHLVGGMDGGIARPQLVIPKNTWFGAVIEGPSAFGYTLVGCTVSPGFDFRDFELARPEEIWSVVSHRPVDQTTQQWIQRLT
;
A
#
# COMPACT_ATOMS: atom_id res chain seq x y z
N MET A 1 -2.14 -9.21 21.49
CA MET A 1 -3.37 -8.73 20.78
C MET A 1 -3.21 -9.24 19.36
N ASN A 2 -4.20 -9.92 18.78
CA ASN A 2 -4.15 -10.40 17.40
C ASN A 2 -4.78 -9.36 16.45
N GLY A 3 -4.64 -9.58 15.12
CA GLY A 3 -5.15 -8.64 14.11
C GLY A 3 -6.66 -8.40 14.22
N ASP A 4 -7.46 -9.43 14.50
CA ASP A 4 -8.92 -9.29 14.60
C ASP A 4 -9.35 -8.41 15.78
N ASN A 5 -8.61 -8.49 16.91
CA ASN A 5 -8.86 -7.60 18.06
C ASN A 5 -8.58 -6.14 17.70
N ILE A 6 -7.56 -5.87 16.86
CA ILE A 6 -7.23 -4.51 16.41
C ILE A 6 -8.27 -4.01 15.42
N ILE A 7 -8.71 -4.86 14.48
CA ILE A 7 -9.77 -4.54 13.53
C ILE A 7 -11.03 -4.08 14.29
N GLN A 8 -11.43 -4.85 15.30
CA GLN A 8 -12.58 -4.51 16.13
C GLN A 8 -12.35 -3.23 16.96
N ALA A 9 -11.21 -3.11 17.63
CA ALA A 9 -10.90 -1.98 18.51
C ALA A 9 -10.80 -0.65 17.75
N LEU A 10 -10.25 -0.67 16.53
CA LEU A 10 -10.12 0.52 15.70
C LEU A 10 -11.33 0.73 14.76
N GLY A 11 -12.29 -0.21 14.72
CA GLY A 11 -13.46 -0.15 13.84
C GLY A 11 -13.06 -0.15 12.35
N LEU A 12 -12.11 -1.02 11.99
CA LEU A 12 -11.65 -1.12 10.60
C LEU A 12 -12.67 -1.91 9.77
N GLU A 13 -12.81 -1.54 8.51
CA GLU A 13 -13.65 -2.21 7.52
C GLU A 13 -12.82 -2.71 6.32
N ALA A 14 -13.34 -3.66 5.55
CA ALA A 14 -12.61 -4.27 4.43
C ALA A 14 -12.31 -3.24 3.34
N HIS A 15 -11.06 -3.25 2.84
CA HIS A 15 -10.64 -2.39 1.71
C HIS A 15 -10.75 -3.14 0.37
N PRO A 16 -11.11 -2.46 -0.74
CA PRO A 16 -11.21 -3.09 -2.06
C PRO A 16 -9.93 -3.78 -2.57
N GLU A 17 -8.75 -3.29 -2.19
CA GLU A 17 -7.47 -3.92 -2.54
C GLU A 17 -7.16 -5.18 -1.73
N GLY A 18 -7.82 -5.36 -0.61
CA GLY A 18 -7.54 -6.32 0.45
C GLY A 18 -7.12 -5.63 1.74
N GLY A 19 -7.07 -6.39 2.85
CA GLY A 19 -6.83 -5.81 4.17
C GLY A 19 -8.02 -5.02 4.71
N PHE A 20 -7.76 -4.24 5.77
CA PHE A 20 -8.79 -3.50 6.51
C PHE A 20 -8.32 -2.07 6.77
N TYR A 21 -9.24 -1.11 6.66
CA TYR A 21 -8.91 0.31 6.82
C TYR A 21 -9.97 1.08 7.58
N ARG A 22 -9.59 2.27 8.04
CA ARG A 22 -10.51 3.31 8.51
C ARG A 22 -9.89 4.68 8.30
N GLU A 23 -10.63 5.61 7.70
CA GLU A 23 -10.21 7.00 7.62
C GLU A 23 -10.26 7.63 9.01
N THR A 24 -9.12 8.18 9.44
CA THR A 24 -8.93 8.81 10.74
C THR A 24 -8.95 10.33 10.64
N TRP A 25 -8.58 10.86 9.48
CA TRP A 25 -8.51 12.28 9.25
C TRP A 25 -8.69 12.64 7.77
N ARG A 26 -9.41 13.74 7.55
CA ARG A 26 -9.54 14.41 6.25
C ARG A 26 -9.43 15.92 6.47
N CYS A 27 -8.49 16.56 5.79
CA CYS A 27 -8.33 18.02 5.85
C CYS A 27 -9.60 18.72 5.38
N GLN A 28 -10.02 19.74 6.11
CA GLN A 28 -11.18 20.55 5.74
C GLN A 28 -10.84 21.56 4.64
N ASP A 29 -9.58 22.02 4.60
CA ASP A 29 -9.12 22.94 3.58
C ASP A 29 -8.93 22.21 2.26
N ARG A 30 -9.29 22.88 1.17
CA ARG A 30 -9.29 22.33 -0.19
C ARG A 30 -8.65 23.31 -1.16
N ALA A 31 -8.09 22.78 -2.22
CA ALA A 31 -7.58 23.56 -3.34
C ALA A 31 -7.69 22.80 -4.65
N ALA A 32 -7.64 23.53 -5.76
CA ALA A 32 -7.51 22.92 -7.08
C ALA A 32 -6.16 22.24 -7.22
N ALA A 33 -6.16 20.91 -7.27
CA ALA A 33 -4.97 20.11 -7.53
C ALA A 33 -4.84 19.87 -9.05
N PRO A 34 -3.67 20.09 -9.65
CA PRO A 34 -3.45 19.90 -11.08
C PRO A 34 -3.87 18.49 -11.51
N ARG A 35 -4.73 18.38 -12.53
CA ARG A 35 -5.28 17.14 -13.11
C ARG A 35 -6.26 16.36 -12.22
N LEU A 36 -6.39 16.68 -10.93
CA LEU A 36 -7.27 16.00 -9.98
C LEU A 36 -8.55 16.81 -9.67
N GLY A 37 -8.55 18.10 -10.03
CA GLY A 37 -9.62 19.02 -9.67
C GLY A 37 -9.58 19.39 -8.17
N ASP A 38 -10.72 19.69 -7.59
CA ASP A 38 -10.82 20.08 -6.18
C ASP A 38 -10.52 18.90 -5.26
N ARG A 39 -9.49 19.02 -4.41
CA ARG A 39 -9.06 18.02 -3.41
C ARG A 39 -8.79 18.67 -2.07
N CYS A 40 -9.05 17.96 -0.98
CA CYS A 40 -8.54 18.36 0.34
C CYS A 40 -7.01 18.22 0.36
N PHE A 41 -6.32 18.93 1.24
CA PHE A 41 -4.86 18.90 1.27
C PHE A 41 -4.28 17.57 1.68
N GLY A 42 -5.02 16.77 2.45
CA GLY A 42 -4.55 15.44 2.84
C GLY A 42 -5.61 14.62 3.53
N THR A 43 -5.38 13.31 3.54
CA THR A 43 -6.15 12.31 4.28
C THR A 43 -5.22 11.36 4.98
N SER A 44 -5.69 10.76 6.07
CA SER A 44 -4.96 9.68 6.75
C SER A 44 -5.91 8.55 7.13
N ILE A 45 -5.41 7.32 7.02
CA ILE A 45 -6.12 6.10 7.41
C ILE A 45 -5.28 5.28 8.38
N TYR A 46 -5.92 4.42 9.17
CA TYR A 46 -5.29 3.17 9.60
C TYR A 46 -5.50 2.12 8.51
N PHE A 47 -4.49 1.33 8.23
CA PHE A 47 -4.56 0.17 7.35
C PHE A 47 -3.93 -1.04 8.04
N LEU A 48 -4.63 -2.17 8.03
CA LEU A 48 -4.16 -3.43 8.61
C LEU A 48 -4.23 -4.54 7.58
N LEU A 49 -3.11 -5.26 7.42
CA LEU A 49 -3.04 -6.49 6.64
C LEU A 49 -2.75 -7.66 7.58
N ARG A 50 -3.48 -8.76 7.46
CA ARG A 50 -3.20 -9.99 8.21
C ARG A 50 -2.17 -10.84 7.47
N ALA A 51 -1.43 -11.65 8.19
CA ALA A 51 -0.57 -12.67 7.58
C ALA A 51 -1.43 -13.63 6.73
N GLY A 52 -0.99 -13.85 5.49
CA GLY A 52 -1.73 -14.63 4.50
C GLY A 52 -2.69 -13.84 3.61
N ASP A 53 -3.09 -12.64 4.01
CA ASP A 53 -3.81 -11.70 3.13
C ASP A 53 -2.82 -10.95 2.23
N VAL A 54 -3.33 -10.34 1.16
CA VAL A 54 -2.56 -9.47 0.26
C VAL A 54 -3.27 -8.12 0.08
N SER A 55 -2.50 -7.04 -0.03
CA SER A 55 -2.93 -5.80 -0.64
C SER A 55 -2.56 -5.90 -2.12
N ARG A 56 -3.55 -6.02 -2.99
CA ARG A 56 -3.35 -6.23 -4.43
C ARG A 56 -2.76 -5.00 -5.10
N PHE A 57 -2.10 -5.20 -6.25
CA PHE A 57 -1.59 -4.07 -7.03
C PHE A 57 -2.69 -3.06 -7.31
N HIS A 58 -2.42 -1.83 -6.93
CA HIS A 58 -3.25 -0.66 -7.17
C HIS A 58 -2.35 0.56 -7.34
N ARG A 59 -2.90 1.68 -7.77
CA ARG A 59 -2.19 2.96 -7.84
C ARG A 59 -3.11 4.12 -7.49
N LEU A 60 -2.50 5.20 -7.04
CA LEU A 60 -3.15 6.47 -6.74
C LEU A 60 -2.61 7.58 -7.65
N ALA A 61 -3.42 8.59 -7.89
CA ALA A 61 -2.99 9.80 -8.60
C ALA A 61 -2.28 10.83 -7.69
N SER A 62 -2.15 10.53 -6.39
CA SER A 62 -1.44 11.32 -5.37
C SER A 62 -0.32 10.50 -4.74
N ASP A 63 0.67 11.16 -4.12
CA ASP A 63 1.68 10.48 -3.33
C ASP A 63 1.05 9.92 -2.06
N GLU A 64 1.50 8.72 -1.66
CA GLU A 64 1.09 8.06 -0.43
C GLU A 64 2.30 7.78 0.44
N ILE A 65 2.15 7.97 1.74
CA ILE A 65 3.20 7.69 2.72
C ILE A 65 2.68 6.68 3.71
N TRP A 66 3.38 5.54 3.81
CA TRP A 66 3.14 4.52 4.82
C TRP A 66 3.98 4.77 6.07
N HIS A 67 3.36 4.63 7.24
CA HIS A 67 3.97 4.79 8.55
C HIS A 67 3.72 3.52 9.37
N PHE A 68 4.77 2.76 9.67
CA PHE A 68 4.66 1.55 10.49
C PHE A 68 4.25 1.90 11.92
N HIS A 69 3.23 1.22 12.41
CA HIS A 69 2.79 1.37 13.80
C HIS A 69 3.10 0.13 14.63
N GLN A 70 2.72 -1.07 14.15
CA GLN A 70 2.84 -2.29 14.95
C GLN A 70 2.69 -3.55 14.09
N GLY A 71 3.24 -4.66 14.57
CA GLY A 71 3.06 -5.99 13.98
C GLY A 71 4.32 -6.50 13.29
N ASP A 72 4.15 -7.41 12.33
CA ASP A 72 5.24 -7.95 11.53
C ASP A 72 5.69 -6.93 10.47
N PRO A 73 6.96 -6.96 10.03
CA PRO A 73 7.38 -6.21 8.86
C PRO A 73 6.57 -6.62 7.63
N ILE A 74 6.25 -5.66 6.77
CA ILE A 74 5.50 -5.87 5.54
C ILE A 74 6.35 -5.52 4.32
N THR A 75 6.34 -6.37 3.30
CA THR A 75 7.01 -6.09 2.03
C THR A 75 6.04 -5.38 1.09
N VAL A 76 6.42 -4.18 0.67
CA VAL A 76 5.72 -3.39 -0.34
C VAL A 76 6.45 -3.56 -1.66
N ALA A 77 5.76 -4.13 -2.64
CA ALA A 77 6.21 -4.27 -4.02
C ALA A 77 5.79 -3.04 -4.82
N MET A 78 6.75 -2.28 -5.34
CA MET A 78 6.50 -1.19 -6.27
C MET A 78 6.91 -1.60 -7.68
N LEU A 79 6.08 -1.31 -8.67
CA LEU A 79 6.33 -1.65 -10.06
C LEU A 79 6.19 -0.42 -10.95
N THR A 80 7.27 -0.07 -11.64
CA THR A 80 7.29 1.03 -12.61
C THR A 80 7.89 0.58 -13.93
N GLN A 81 7.59 1.30 -15.01
CA GLN A 81 8.17 1.03 -16.32
C GLN A 81 9.69 1.27 -16.34
N GLU A 82 10.16 2.29 -15.61
CA GLU A 82 11.56 2.68 -15.56
C GLU A 82 12.41 1.69 -14.76
N ASP A 83 11.98 1.38 -13.53
CA ASP A 83 12.79 0.60 -12.59
C ASP A 83 12.46 -0.91 -12.60
N GLY A 84 11.28 -1.31 -13.06
CA GLY A 84 10.75 -2.66 -12.87
C GLY A 84 10.22 -2.87 -11.46
N LEU A 85 10.36 -4.08 -10.94
CA LEU A 85 9.95 -4.42 -9.59
C LEU A 85 11.02 -3.99 -8.57
N LYS A 86 10.58 -3.24 -7.55
CA LYS A 86 11.37 -2.94 -6.35
C LYS A 86 10.61 -3.39 -5.11
N LEU A 87 11.31 -4.05 -4.20
CA LEU A 87 10.76 -4.51 -2.92
C LEU A 87 11.28 -3.65 -1.78
N HIS A 88 10.37 -3.16 -0.96
CA HIS A 88 10.67 -2.32 0.20
C HIS A 88 10.12 -2.96 1.45
N LEU A 89 10.94 -3.12 2.48
CA LEU A 89 10.52 -3.65 3.77
C LEU A 89 10.15 -2.50 4.71
N VAL A 90 8.88 -2.46 5.11
CA VAL A 90 8.32 -1.48 6.06
C VAL A 90 8.12 -2.17 7.40
N GLY A 91 8.65 -1.60 8.48
CA GLY A 91 8.60 -2.25 9.79
C GLY A 91 9.39 -1.50 10.84
N GLY A 92 9.47 -2.07 12.03
CA GLY A 92 10.32 -1.58 13.13
C GLY A 92 11.81 -1.64 12.77
N MET A 93 12.62 -0.88 13.47
CA MET A 93 14.07 -0.78 13.19
C MET A 93 14.89 -1.89 13.88
N ASP A 94 14.26 -2.78 14.62
CA ASP A 94 14.94 -3.78 15.46
C ASP A 94 15.80 -4.79 14.67
N GLY A 95 15.44 -5.04 13.38
CA GLY A 95 16.20 -5.91 12.47
C GLY A 95 17.16 -5.20 11.51
N GLY A 96 17.24 -3.88 11.53
CA GLY A 96 18.19 -3.06 10.76
C GLY A 96 17.87 -2.84 9.27
N ILE A 97 17.04 -3.66 8.64
CA ILE A 97 16.74 -3.60 7.19
C ILE A 97 15.43 -2.84 6.92
N ALA A 98 14.41 -3.07 7.75
CA ALA A 98 13.12 -2.42 7.61
C ALA A 98 13.21 -0.90 7.86
N ARG A 99 12.29 -0.18 7.24
CA ARG A 99 12.14 1.27 7.47
C ARG A 99 10.74 1.54 8.03
N PRO A 100 10.62 2.41 9.04
CA PRO A 100 9.31 2.71 9.64
C PRO A 100 8.42 3.59 8.74
N GLN A 101 9.00 4.14 7.68
CA GLN A 101 8.28 4.98 6.73
C GLN A 101 8.68 4.67 5.29
N LEU A 102 7.70 4.69 4.37
CA LEU A 102 7.91 4.51 2.95
C LEU A 102 7.05 5.50 2.17
N VAL A 103 7.67 6.20 1.22
CA VAL A 103 6.95 7.04 0.26
C VAL A 103 6.67 6.22 -1.00
N ILE A 104 5.42 6.19 -1.42
CA ILE A 104 4.95 5.60 -2.67
C ILE A 104 4.57 6.75 -3.59
N PRO A 105 5.35 7.01 -4.65
CA PRO A 105 5.06 8.12 -5.57
C PRO A 105 3.75 7.88 -6.32
N LYS A 106 3.04 8.95 -6.63
CA LYS A 106 1.83 8.91 -7.47
C LYS A 106 2.05 8.11 -8.75
N ASN A 107 0.98 7.46 -9.22
CA ASN A 107 0.97 6.63 -10.44
C ASN A 107 1.90 5.41 -10.42
N THR A 108 2.50 5.07 -9.27
CA THR A 108 3.25 3.83 -9.08
C THR A 108 2.29 2.69 -8.79
N TRP A 109 2.37 1.58 -9.52
CA TRP A 109 1.69 0.37 -9.14
C TRP A 109 2.37 -0.23 -7.91
N PHE A 110 1.61 -0.50 -6.87
CA PHE A 110 2.14 -1.11 -5.66
C PHE A 110 1.13 -2.05 -5.01
N GLY A 111 1.65 -3.01 -4.27
CA GLY A 111 0.88 -3.93 -3.46
C GLY A 111 1.76 -4.45 -2.33
N ALA A 112 1.20 -5.17 -1.38
CA ALA A 112 1.92 -5.54 -0.19
C ALA A 112 1.52 -6.90 0.38
N VAL A 113 2.47 -7.52 1.09
CA VAL A 113 2.23 -8.78 1.81
C VAL A 113 3.19 -8.90 2.98
N ILE A 114 2.78 -9.62 4.01
CA ILE A 114 3.66 -10.08 5.08
C ILE A 114 4.35 -11.35 4.61
N GLU A 115 5.69 -11.33 4.52
CA GLU A 115 6.49 -12.46 4.08
C GLU A 115 7.17 -13.19 5.24
N GLY A 116 7.39 -14.49 5.05
CA GLY A 116 8.11 -15.32 6.00
C GLY A 116 7.34 -15.64 7.28
N PRO A 117 8.05 -16.08 8.33
CA PRO A 117 7.44 -16.36 9.62
C PRO A 117 6.84 -15.11 10.24
N SER A 118 5.59 -15.20 10.63
CA SER A 118 4.83 -14.11 11.26
C SER A 118 4.78 -14.34 12.77
N ALA A 119 5.25 -13.36 13.54
CA ALA A 119 5.22 -13.41 15.00
C ALA A 119 3.94 -12.79 15.57
N PHE A 120 3.38 -11.79 14.90
CA PHE A 120 2.19 -11.06 15.33
C PHE A 120 0.94 -11.45 14.57
N GLY A 121 1.06 -11.95 13.34
CA GLY A 121 -0.06 -12.34 12.48
C GLY A 121 -0.70 -11.17 11.72
N TYR A 122 -0.13 -9.98 11.80
CA TYR A 122 -0.63 -8.77 11.13
C TYR A 122 0.44 -7.69 11.05
N THR A 123 0.19 -6.72 10.18
CA THR A 123 0.87 -5.41 10.17
C THR A 123 -0.17 -4.31 10.24
N LEU A 124 0.02 -3.35 11.14
CA LEU A 124 -0.75 -2.10 11.21
C LEU A 124 0.15 -0.94 10.75
N VAL A 125 -0.33 -0.20 9.78
CA VAL A 125 0.31 1.03 9.28
C VAL A 125 -0.68 2.19 9.29
N GLY A 126 -0.18 3.42 9.30
CA GLY A 126 -0.92 4.61 8.89
C GLY A 126 -0.57 4.93 7.45
N CYS A 127 -1.55 5.31 6.64
CA CYS A 127 -1.31 5.78 5.28
C CYS A 127 -1.79 7.22 5.16
N THR A 128 -0.90 8.11 4.70
CA THR A 128 -1.22 9.52 4.45
C THR A 128 -1.14 9.79 2.95
N VAL A 129 -2.18 10.39 2.39
CA VAL A 129 -2.26 10.73 0.96
C VAL A 129 -2.38 12.24 0.79
N SER A 130 -1.55 12.81 -0.10
CA SER A 130 -1.57 14.24 -0.40
C SER A 130 -1.27 14.50 -1.89
N PRO A 131 -2.12 15.27 -2.60
CA PRO A 131 -3.48 15.73 -2.24
C PRO A 131 -4.38 14.58 -1.77
N GLY A 132 -5.37 14.89 -0.91
CA GLY A 132 -6.13 13.89 -0.18
C GLY A 132 -6.84 12.87 -1.07
N PHE A 133 -6.95 11.65 -0.56
CA PHE A 133 -7.52 10.49 -1.23
C PHE A 133 -8.97 10.70 -1.69
N ASP A 134 -9.25 10.19 -2.89
CA ASP A 134 -10.59 10.03 -3.44
C ASP A 134 -10.65 8.71 -4.21
N PHE A 135 -11.70 7.92 -4.03
CA PHE A 135 -11.87 6.65 -4.75
C PHE A 135 -11.90 6.81 -6.28
N ARG A 136 -12.19 8.01 -6.79
CA ARG A 136 -12.10 8.31 -8.24
C ARG A 136 -10.66 8.26 -8.75
N ASP A 137 -9.67 8.40 -7.87
CA ASP A 137 -8.23 8.38 -8.17
C ASP A 137 -7.59 7.02 -7.85
N PHE A 138 -8.37 6.07 -7.31
CA PHE A 138 -7.94 4.73 -6.97
C PHE A 138 -8.17 3.78 -8.15
N GLU A 139 -7.12 3.13 -8.60
CA GLU A 139 -7.18 2.12 -9.64
C GLU A 139 -6.67 0.79 -9.11
N LEU A 140 -7.54 -0.22 -9.08
CA LEU A 140 -7.15 -1.60 -8.81
C LEU A 140 -6.64 -2.24 -10.11
N ALA A 141 -5.48 -2.86 -10.07
CA ALA A 141 -4.84 -3.42 -11.25
C ALA A 141 -5.60 -4.62 -11.82
N ARG A 142 -5.70 -4.67 -13.14
CA ARG A 142 -6.00 -5.89 -13.88
C ARG A 142 -4.67 -6.58 -14.25
N PRO A 143 -4.61 -7.93 -14.29
CA PRO A 143 -3.36 -8.64 -14.57
C PRO A 143 -2.65 -8.16 -15.85
N GLU A 144 -3.39 -7.92 -16.91
CA GLU A 144 -2.86 -7.45 -18.20
C GLU A 144 -2.21 -6.06 -18.11
N GLU A 145 -2.69 -5.19 -17.23
CA GLU A 145 -2.11 -3.86 -17.02
C GLU A 145 -0.73 -3.98 -16.37
N ILE A 146 -0.61 -4.81 -15.34
CA ILE A 146 0.66 -5.05 -14.65
C ILE A 146 1.68 -5.70 -15.59
N TRP A 147 1.28 -6.71 -16.37
CA TRP A 147 2.17 -7.33 -17.35
C TRP A 147 2.63 -6.34 -18.43
N SER A 148 1.78 -5.40 -18.83
CA SER A 148 2.14 -4.36 -19.81
C SER A 148 3.24 -3.43 -19.32
N VAL A 149 3.31 -3.16 -17.99
CA VAL A 149 4.35 -2.30 -17.40
C VAL A 149 5.75 -2.86 -17.61
N VAL A 150 5.90 -4.18 -17.59
CA VAL A 150 7.20 -4.86 -17.70
C VAL A 150 7.46 -5.49 -19.07
N SER A 151 6.52 -5.39 -20.02
CA SER A 151 6.58 -6.07 -21.33
C SER A 151 7.76 -5.68 -22.21
N HIS A 152 8.40 -4.55 -21.95
CA HIS A 152 9.53 -4.00 -22.73
C HIS A 152 10.91 -4.54 -22.27
N ARG A 153 10.94 -5.41 -21.25
CA ARG A 153 12.15 -5.99 -20.69
C ARG A 153 12.00 -7.48 -20.39
N PRO A 154 13.09 -8.25 -20.27
CA PRO A 154 13.03 -9.60 -19.73
C PRO A 154 12.50 -9.55 -18.29
N VAL A 155 11.52 -10.41 -17.99
CA VAL A 155 10.91 -10.51 -16.66
C VAL A 155 11.50 -11.75 -15.97
N ASP A 156 12.19 -11.52 -14.85
CA ASP A 156 12.75 -12.60 -14.05
C ASP A 156 11.66 -13.37 -13.26
N GLN A 157 12.03 -14.52 -12.73
CA GLN A 157 11.12 -15.39 -12.01
C GLN A 157 10.54 -14.70 -10.76
N THR A 158 11.34 -13.90 -10.06
CA THR A 158 10.89 -13.14 -8.88
C THR A 158 9.78 -12.17 -9.24
N THR A 159 9.99 -11.36 -10.27
CA THR A 159 8.99 -10.41 -10.76
C THR A 159 7.70 -11.13 -11.18
N GLN A 160 7.81 -12.28 -11.88
CA GLN A 160 6.64 -13.08 -12.27
C GLN A 160 5.84 -13.53 -11.05
N GLN A 161 6.51 -14.08 -10.02
CA GLN A 161 5.86 -14.55 -8.79
C GLN A 161 5.13 -13.40 -8.06
N TRP A 162 5.76 -12.23 -7.96
CA TRP A 162 5.15 -11.07 -7.32
C TRP A 162 3.92 -10.55 -8.09
N ILE A 163 4.00 -10.51 -9.42
CA ILE A 163 2.85 -10.12 -10.24
C ILE A 163 1.70 -11.11 -10.03
N GLN A 164 1.95 -12.42 -10.11
CA GLN A 164 0.92 -13.44 -9.92
C GLN A 164 0.29 -13.43 -8.53
N ARG A 165 1.08 -13.06 -7.51
CA ARG A 165 0.62 -13.05 -6.11
C ARG A 165 -0.26 -11.85 -5.80
N LEU A 166 -0.01 -10.70 -6.42
CA LEU A 166 -0.65 -9.43 -6.09
C LEU A 166 -1.68 -8.96 -7.15
N THR A 167 -1.94 -9.73 -8.17
CA THR A 167 -3.04 -9.51 -9.11
C THR A 167 -4.14 -10.55 -8.94
#